data_b935b474dc7c9c6d41d48e7fd0e55fbb
#
_entry.id   b935b474dc7c9c6d41d48e7fd0e55fbb
#
_cell.length_a   1.000
_cell.length_b   1.000
_cell.length_c   1.000
_cell.angle_alpha   90.00
_cell.angle_beta   90.00
_cell.angle_gamma   90.00
#
_symmetry.space_group_name_H-M   'P 1'
#
loop_
_entity.id
_entity.type
_entity.pdbx_description
1 polymer ?
#
loop_
_entity_poly.entity_id
_entity_poly.type
_entity_poly.pdbx_seq_one_letter_code
_entity_poly.pdbx_strand_id
1 'polypeptide(L)'
;EHPYLLTYTSGTTGRPKGVLHVQGGFLVSITREVAYQADAHPEDVIHFATDMGWIMGPWMVVGGGALGCTLVFAEGAPDRPADRLWRLVEAERVSVLGLSPTLVRALLPNGDPEADLSSLRTLVTTGEPWNPDPYRWLFEQVGGGRCPIINCSGGTEVGACFLSPTPAIPIKACSLGGPALGMAMDVVDPAGNSLVGTGEVGELVCRKPFPGMTRGFWRDPERYLDAYWRRLPGVWVHGDWASADQDGYWFLHGRSDDTLNIAGKRIGPAELESAAVAHPAVAEAAAVGVPHEVKGEVAWIFCVPLPGHEPTDELADEVAARAAAELGKAFRPDRVVFVPALPKTRSAKIVRRAVRAKALGKDPGDLSSVENPEALEDIARAL
;
A
#
# COMPACT_ATOMS: atom_id res chain seq x y z
N GLU A 1 -21.37 -18.97 -7.05
CA GLU A 1 -21.46 -18.53 -5.64
C GLU A 1 -20.84 -19.53 -4.64
N HIS A 2 -20.14 -20.60 -5.11
CA HIS A 2 -19.46 -21.53 -4.21
C HIS A 2 -18.28 -20.83 -3.51
N PRO A 3 -18.14 -20.92 -2.18
CA PRO A 3 -16.98 -20.38 -1.46
C PRO A 3 -15.68 -20.97 -2.01
N TYR A 4 -14.71 -20.09 -2.25
CA TYR A 4 -13.44 -20.47 -2.86
C TYR A 4 -12.25 -20.10 -1.97
N LEU A 5 -12.20 -18.85 -1.52
CA LEU A 5 -11.09 -18.32 -0.73
C LEU A 5 -11.62 -17.64 0.53
N LEU A 6 -11.05 -18.01 1.68
CA LEU A 6 -11.23 -17.33 2.94
C LEU A 6 -9.87 -16.76 3.36
N THR A 7 -9.74 -15.45 3.29
CA THR A 7 -8.50 -14.74 3.62
C THR A 7 -8.72 -13.82 4.81
N TYR A 8 -7.80 -13.85 5.78
CA TYR A 8 -7.89 -13.00 6.95
C TYR A 8 -7.05 -11.75 6.79
N THR A 9 -7.65 -10.60 7.13
CA THR A 9 -6.95 -9.30 7.18
C THR A 9 -6.92 -8.78 8.61
N SER A 10 -5.85 -8.06 8.96
CA SER A 10 -5.79 -7.32 10.23
C SER A 10 -6.84 -6.21 10.19
N GLY A 11 -7.91 -6.37 10.97
CA GLY A 11 -8.89 -5.29 11.10
C GLY A 11 -8.30 -4.09 11.87
N THR A 12 -8.69 -2.87 11.50
CA THR A 12 -8.37 -1.65 12.26
C THR A 12 -8.89 -1.70 13.71
N THR A 13 -9.88 -2.56 13.99
CA THR A 13 -10.54 -2.75 15.28
C THR A 13 -10.04 -3.95 16.10
N GLY A 14 -8.90 -4.56 15.77
CA GLY A 14 -8.23 -5.58 16.56
C GLY A 14 -8.48 -7.03 16.13
N ARG A 15 -9.72 -7.47 15.87
CA ARG A 15 -9.96 -8.86 15.43
C ARG A 15 -9.79 -9.01 13.92
N PRO A 16 -9.07 -10.04 13.43
CA PRO A 16 -8.96 -10.32 12.00
C PRO A 16 -10.34 -10.46 11.35
N LYS A 17 -10.46 -9.98 10.11
CA LYS A 17 -11.66 -10.12 9.28
C LYS A 17 -11.46 -11.30 8.34
N GLY A 18 -12.33 -12.28 8.36
CA GLY A 18 -12.32 -13.39 7.41
C GLY A 18 -13.08 -13.00 6.13
N VAL A 19 -12.38 -12.58 5.11
CA VAL A 19 -12.96 -12.15 3.83
C VAL A 19 -13.29 -13.37 2.99
N LEU A 20 -14.56 -13.47 2.56
CA LEU A 20 -15.06 -14.62 1.79
C LEU A 20 -15.20 -14.27 0.31
N HIS A 21 -14.45 -14.95 -0.54
CA HIS A 21 -14.60 -14.89 -1.99
C HIS A 21 -15.27 -16.14 -2.57
N VAL A 22 -16.00 -15.94 -3.65
CA VAL A 22 -16.66 -17.02 -4.40
C VAL A 22 -15.92 -17.32 -5.70
N GLN A 23 -15.98 -18.58 -6.12
CA GLN A 23 -15.19 -19.10 -7.23
C GLN A 23 -15.34 -18.28 -8.52
N GLY A 24 -16.56 -18.10 -9.00
CA GLY A 24 -16.81 -17.43 -10.28
C GLY A 24 -16.40 -15.95 -10.25
N GLY A 25 -16.78 -15.24 -9.19
CA GLY A 25 -16.46 -13.81 -9.05
C GLY A 25 -14.97 -13.54 -8.94
N PHE A 26 -14.26 -14.33 -8.13
CA PHE A 26 -12.82 -14.20 -7.95
C PHE A 26 -12.07 -14.53 -9.24
N LEU A 27 -12.39 -15.66 -9.89
CA LEU A 27 -11.75 -16.06 -11.14
C LEU A 27 -11.88 -14.99 -12.24
N VAL A 28 -13.10 -14.48 -12.46
CA VAL A 28 -13.35 -13.47 -13.50
C VAL A 28 -12.55 -12.18 -13.23
N SER A 29 -12.58 -11.68 -12.00
CA SER A 29 -11.92 -10.42 -11.66
C SER A 29 -10.40 -10.52 -11.75
N ILE A 30 -9.82 -11.57 -11.18
CA ILE A 30 -8.36 -11.76 -11.17
C ILE A 30 -7.85 -12.04 -12.59
N THR A 31 -8.50 -12.90 -13.37
CA THR A 31 -8.08 -13.20 -14.75
C THR A 31 -8.11 -11.93 -15.61
N ARG A 32 -9.15 -11.09 -15.46
CA ARG A 32 -9.22 -9.80 -16.14
C ARG A 32 -8.02 -8.92 -15.83
N GLU A 33 -7.61 -8.86 -14.56
CA GLU A 33 -6.47 -8.01 -14.15
C GLU A 33 -5.16 -8.52 -14.71
N VAL A 34 -4.89 -9.81 -14.57
CA VAL A 34 -3.65 -10.40 -15.08
C VAL A 34 -3.60 -10.27 -16.60
N ALA A 35 -4.72 -10.48 -17.31
CA ALA A 35 -4.77 -10.41 -18.76
C ALA A 35 -4.63 -8.98 -19.32
N TYR A 36 -5.34 -8.01 -18.72
CA TYR A 36 -5.48 -6.68 -19.36
C TYR A 36 -4.71 -5.57 -18.63
N GLN A 37 -4.52 -5.68 -17.32
CA GLN A 37 -3.81 -4.65 -16.56
C GLN A 37 -2.33 -4.99 -16.46
N ALA A 38 -1.97 -6.24 -16.08
CA ALA A 38 -0.60 -6.71 -16.15
C ALA A 38 -0.16 -7.11 -17.57
N ASP A 39 -1.09 -7.16 -18.52
CA ASP A 39 -0.86 -7.53 -19.94
C ASP A 39 -0.15 -8.88 -20.07
N ALA A 40 -0.54 -9.86 -19.25
CA ALA A 40 0.08 -11.18 -19.26
C ALA A 40 -0.49 -12.08 -20.34
N HIS A 41 0.37 -12.84 -20.98
CA HIS A 41 0.10 -13.78 -22.07
C HIS A 41 0.55 -15.20 -21.68
N PRO A 42 0.09 -16.25 -22.37
CA PRO A 42 0.43 -17.64 -22.03
C PRO A 42 1.94 -17.93 -21.97
N GLU A 43 2.74 -17.23 -22.74
CA GLU A 43 4.19 -17.35 -22.79
C GLU A 43 4.93 -16.64 -21.64
N ASP A 44 4.23 -15.84 -20.87
CA ASP A 44 4.84 -15.07 -19.76
C ASP A 44 5.21 -15.96 -18.58
N VAL A 45 6.31 -15.56 -17.93
CA VAL A 45 6.78 -16.09 -16.66
C VAL A 45 6.51 -15.04 -15.58
N ILE A 46 5.63 -15.39 -14.65
CA ILE A 46 5.16 -14.47 -13.59
C ILE A 46 5.81 -14.83 -12.26
N HIS A 47 6.43 -13.84 -11.63
CA HIS A 47 6.82 -13.89 -10.23
C HIS A 47 6.26 -12.70 -9.48
N PHE A 48 5.66 -12.93 -8.31
CA PHE A 48 5.26 -11.87 -7.39
C PHE A 48 5.99 -12.08 -6.06
N ALA A 49 6.82 -11.10 -5.66
CA ALA A 49 7.53 -11.13 -4.37
C ALA A 49 6.54 -10.84 -3.22
N THR A 50 5.72 -11.85 -2.89
CA THR A 50 4.67 -11.77 -1.87
C THR A 50 4.55 -13.08 -1.10
N ASP A 51 3.89 -13.04 0.05
CA ASP A 51 3.47 -14.22 0.78
C ASP A 51 2.11 -14.71 0.27
N MET A 52 1.90 -16.04 0.22
CA MET A 52 0.65 -16.65 -0.23
C MET A 52 -0.56 -16.34 0.66
N GLY A 53 -0.34 -15.86 1.88
CA GLY A 53 -1.38 -15.37 2.77
C GLY A 53 -1.95 -13.99 2.39
N TRP A 54 -1.31 -13.28 1.45
CA TRP A 54 -1.77 -12.03 0.89
C TRP A 54 -2.51 -12.23 -0.42
N ILE A 55 -3.43 -11.32 -0.75
CA ILE A 55 -4.28 -11.44 -1.94
C ILE A 55 -3.48 -11.54 -3.25
N MET A 56 -2.26 -10.99 -3.30
CA MET A 56 -1.41 -11.06 -4.49
C MET A 56 -0.83 -12.45 -4.75
N GLY A 57 -0.73 -13.31 -3.73
CA GLY A 57 -0.42 -14.73 -3.94
C GLY A 57 -1.52 -15.45 -4.72
N PRO A 58 -2.76 -15.52 -4.22
CA PRO A 58 -3.92 -15.99 -4.98
C PRO A 58 -4.11 -15.28 -6.33
N TRP A 59 -3.82 -13.98 -6.42
CA TRP A 59 -3.86 -13.22 -7.69
C TRP A 59 -2.93 -13.85 -8.74
N MET A 60 -1.67 -14.11 -8.38
CA MET A 60 -0.70 -14.73 -9.26
C MET A 60 -1.14 -16.16 -9.66
N VAL A 61 -1.54 -16.97 -8.67
CA VAL A 61 -1.89 -18.38 -8.90
C VAL A 61 -3.12 -18.53 -9.77
N VAL A 62 -4.19 -17.80 -9.44
CA VAL A 62 -5.46 -17.92 -10.15
C VAL A 62 -5.40 -17.25 -11.51
N GLY A 63 -4.93 -16.01 -11.56
CA GLY A 63 -4.89 -15.23 -12.79
C GLY A 63 -3.87 -15.76 -13.78
N GLY A 64 -2.63 -15.97 -13.36
CA GLY A 64 -1.60 -16.53 -14.22
C GLY A 64 -1.91 -17.97 -14.65
N GLY A 65 -2.43 -18.80 -13.73
CA GLY A 65 -2.87 -20.16 -14.06
C GLY A 65 -4.04 -20.20 -15.04
N ALA A 66 -5.00 -19.28 -14.93
CA ALA A 66 -6.13 -19.18 -15.87
C ALA A 66 -5.71 -18.80 -17.29
N LEU A 67 -4.60 -18.06 -17.43
CA LEU A 67 -4.02 -17.67 -18.72
C LEU A 67 -3.03 -18.71 -19.27
N GLY A 68 -2.63 -19.69 -18.46
CA GLY A 68 -1.61 -20.68 -18.86
C GLY A 68 -0.18 -20.18 -18.74
N CYS A 69 0.05 -19.11 -17.96
CA CYS A 69 1.40 -18.58 -17.71
C CYS A 69 2.24 -19.55 -16.87
N THR A 70 3.56 -19.42 -16.97
CA THR A 70 4.48 -20.06 -16.02
C THR A 70 4.55 -19.23 -14.72
N LEU A 71 4.42 -19.92 -13.58
CA LEU A 71 4.44 -19.26 -12.27
C LEU A 71 5.72 -19.65 -11.51
N VAL A 72 6.45 -18.66 -11.04
CA VAL A 72 7.69 -18.84 -10.27
C VAL A 72 7.41 -18.56 -8.79
N PHE A 73 7.68 -19.55 -7.94
CA PHE A 73 7.59 -19.42 -6.48
C PHE A 73 8.99 -19.45 -5.89
N ALA A 74 9.26 -18.51 -5.00
CA ALA A 74 10.55 -18.42 -4.31
C ALA A 74 10.34 -18.40 -2.79
N GLU A 75 11.09 -19.23 -2.06
CA GLU A 75 11.11 -19.21 -0.60
C GLU A 75 12.13 -18.21 -0.07
N GLY A 76 11.88 -17.65 1.10
CA GLY A 76 12.77 -16.73 1.81
C GLY A 76 12.65 -15.27 1.38
N ALA A 77 13.43 -14.43 2.04
CA ALA A 77 13.38 -12.98 1.82
C ALA A 77 13.94 -12.61 0.44
N PRO A 78 13.23 -11.80 -0.36
CA PRO A 78 13.66 -11.45 -1.71
C PRO A 78 14.91 -10.56 -1.76
N ASP A 79 15.23 -9.88 -0.67
CA ASP A 79 16.34 -8.94 -0.49
C ASP A 79 17.57 -9.55 0.22
N ARG A 80 17.58 -10.87 0.45
CA ARG A 80 18.68 -11.56 1.18
C ARG A 80 19.10 -12.84 0.48
N PRO A 81 20.30 -12.85 -0.15
CA PRO A 81 21.24 -11.71 -0.34
C PRO A 81 20.64 -10.59 -1.19
N ALA A 82 21.26 -9.42 -1.21
CA ALA A 82 20.75 -8.19 -1.82
C ALA A 82 20.38 -8.33 -3.32
N ASP A 83 21.08 -9.19 -4.05
CA ASP A 83 20.87 -9.45 -5.48
C ASP A 83 19.94 -10.65 -5.77
N ARG A 84 19.40 -11.29 -4.72
CA ARG A 84 18.61 -12.52 -4.84
C ARG A 84 17.46 -12.41 -5.83
N LEU A 85 16.68 -11.34 -5.73
CA LEU A 85 15.51 -11.14 -6.59
C LEU A 85 15.95 -11.01 -8.06
N TRP A 86 17.03 -10.29 -8.31
CA TRP A 86 17.52 -10.05 -9.66
C TRP A 86 18.08 -11.31 -10.29
N ARG A 87 18.81 -12.13 -9.54
CA ARG A 87 19.25 -13.47 -10.00
C ARG A 87 18.08 -14.41 -10.28
N LEU A 88 17.01 -14.35 -9.50
CA LEU A 88 15.80 -15.13 -9.78
C LEU A 88 15.18 -14.70 -11.11
N VAL A 89 15.06 -13.38 -11.34
CA VAL A 89 14.54 -12.84 -12.61
C VAL A 89 15.36 -13.32 -13.79
N GLU A 90 16.68 -13.26 -13.71
CA GLU A 90 17.59 -13.73 -14.75
C GLU A 90 17.49 -15.24 -14.99
N ALA A 91 17.58 -16.03 -13.92
CA ALA A 91 17.60 -17.49 -14.01
C ALA A 91 16.31 -18.07 -14.57
N GLU A 92 15.15 -17.56 -14.12
CA GLU A 92 13.84 -18.05 -14.50
C GLU A 92 13.23 -17.27 -15.69
N ARG A 93 13.95 -16.28 -16.23
CA ARG A 93 13.51 -15.44 -17.35
C ARG A 93 12.14 -14.78 -17.06
N VAL A 94 11.97 -14.28 -15.84
CA VAL A 94 10.72 -13.62 -15.42
C VAL A 94 10.40 -12.47 -16.35
N SER A 95 9.17 -12.43 -16.87
CA SER A 95 8.69 -11.38 -17.78
C SER A 95 7.70 -10.42 -17.12
N VAL A 96 6.94 -10.90 -16.13
CA VAL A 96 6.04 -10.09 -15.31
C VAL A 96 6.47 -10.19 -13.85
N LEU A 97 7.01 -9.10 -13.31
CA LEU A 97 7.51 -9.04 -11.93
C LEU A 97 6.60 -8.19 -11.04
N GLY A 98 6.07 -8.82 -9.99
CA GLY A 98 5.28 -8.16 -8.95
C GLY A 98 6.10 -7.85 -7.70
N LEU A 99 5.99 -6.63 -7.16
CA LEU A 99 6.69 -6.21 -5.95
C LEU A 99 5.98 -5.02 -5.26
N SER A 100 6.30 -4.80 -4.00
CA SER A 100 5.77 -3.65 -3.25
C SER A 100 6.72 -2.45 -3.31
N PRO A 101 6.22 -1.21 -3.17
CA PRO A 101 7.07 -0.02 -3.01
C PRO A 101 8.06 -0.13 -1.85
N THR A 102 7.66 -0.74 -0.72
CA THR A 102 8.57 -1.01 0.42
C THR A 102 9.73 -1.90 0.02
N LEU A 103 9.50 -2.98 -0.73
CA LEU A 103 10.57 -3.84 -1.20
C LEU A 103 11.54 -3.08 -2.12
N VAL A 104 11.02 -2.23 -3.00
CA VAL A 104 11.85 -1.39 -3.88
C VAL A 104 12.72 -0.44 -3.07
N ARG A 105 12.15 0.22 -2.04
CA ARG A 105 12.93 1.08 -1.13
C ARG A 105 14.02 0.31 -0.37
N ALA A 106 13.77 -0.95 -0.02
CA ALA A 106 14.77 -1.81 0.62
C ALA A 106 15.87 -2.27 -0.32
N LEU A 107 15.56 -2.44 -1.61
CA LEU A 107 16.53 -2.87 -2.64
C LEU A 107 17.38 -1.70 -3.18
N LEU A 108 16.81 -0.52 -3.31
CA LEU A 108 17.46 0.66 -3.90
C LEU A 108 18.84 0.99 -3.27
N PRO A 109 19.04 0.96 -1.93
CA PRO A 109 20.34 1.26 -1.33
C PRO A 109 21.44 0.25 -1.69
N ASN A 110 21.09 -0.93 -2.23
CA ASN A 110 22.05 -1.95 -2.66
C ASN A 110 22.67 -1.66 -4.03
N GLY A 111 22.25 -0.59 -4.71
CA GLY A 111 22.70 -0.21 -6.03
C GLY A 111 21.86 -0.81 -7.17
N ASP A 112 22.32 -0.56 -8.39
CA ASP A 112 21.63 -1.03 -9.60
C ASP A 112 21.83 -2.55 -9.79
N PRO A 113 20.82 -3.25 -10.34
CA PRO A 113 20.94 -4.68 -10.62
C PRO A 113 22.05 -5.00 -11.62
N GLU A 114 22.93 -5.96 -11.30
CA GLU A 114 23.96 -6.45 -12.23
C GLU A 114 23.47 -7.64 -13.10
N ALA A 115 22.30 -8.23 -12.75
CA ALA A 115 21.72 -9.37 -13.46
C ALA A 115 21.09 -8.97 -14.81
N ASP A 116 20.96 -9.92 -15.73
CA ASP A 116 20.23 -9.72 -17.01
C ASP A 116 18.72 -9.66 -16.77
N LEU A 117 18.17 -8.46 -16.76
CA LEU A 117 16.73 -8.18 -16.63
C LEU A 117 16.02 -7.98 -17.98
N SER A 118 16.64 -8.33 -19.09
CA SER A 118 16.09 -8.12 -20.44
C SER A 118 14.79 -8.89 -20.70
N SER A 119 14.52 -9.94 -19.94
CA SER A 119 13.25 -10.69 -19.99
C SER A 119 12.06 -9.93 -19.45
N LEU A 120 12.28 -8.96 -18.55
CA LEU A 120 11.18 -8.16 -17.97
C LEU A 120 10.43 -7.40 -19.06
N ARG A 121 9.10 -7.47 -19.00
CA ARG A 121 8.17 -6.80 -19.89
C ARG A 121 7.21 -5.88 -19.13
N THR A 122 6.78 -6.31 -17.96
CA THR A 122 5.83 -5.56 -17.12
C THR A 122 6.24 -5.65 -15.64
N LEU A 123 6.13 -4.54 -14.94
CA LEU A 123 6.31 -4.44 -13.49
C LEU A 123 4.96 -4.17 -12.84
N VAL A 124 4.53 -4.99 -11.88
CA VAL A 124 3.26 -4.82 -11.16
C VAL A 124 3.54 -4.42 -9.74
N THR A 125 2.92 -3.33 -9.27
CA THR A 125 3.16 -2.83 -7.91
C THR A 125 1.86 -2.54 -7.18
N THR A 126 1.84 -2.79 -5.88
CA THR A 126 0.67 -2.52 -5.04
C THR A 126 1.03 -2.46 -3.57
N GLY A 127 0.08 -2.04 -2.74
CA GLY A 127 0.12 -2.13 -1.29
C GLY A 127 0.27 -0.80 -0.57
N GLU A 128 0.88 0.19 -1.21
CA GLU A 128 1.12 1.52 -0.62
C GLU A 128 1.43 2.59 -1.70
N PRO A 129 1.32 3.88 -1.36
CA PRO A 129 1.69 4.96 -2.27
C PRO A 129 3.18 4.95 -2.62
N TRP A 130 3.50 5.46 -3.80
CA TRP A 130 4.86 5.62 -4.29
C TRP A 130 5.48 6.96 -3.92
N ASN A 131 6.80 6.93 -3.68
CA ASN A 131 7.66 8.11 -3.69
C ASN A 131 8.31 8.23 -5.09
N PRO A 132 8.55 9.44 -5.62
CA PRO A 132 9.05 9.64 -6.98
C PRO A 132 10.40 8.98 -7.27
N ASP A 133 11.37 9.07 -6.35
CA ASP A 133 12.72 8.56 -6.60
C ASP A 133 12.80 7.03 -6.67
N PRO A 134 12.23 6.23 -5.72
CA PRO A 134 12.16 4.79 -5.88
C PRO A 134 11.36 4.34 -7.11
N TYR A 135 10.30 5.07 -7.49
CA TYR A 135 9.53 4.80 -8.71
C TYR A 135 10.37 4.98 -9.95
N ARG A 136 11.14 6.09 -10.02
CA ARG A 136 12.03 6.38 -11.14
C ARG A 136 13.15 5.35 -11.25
N TRP A 137 13.78 5.00 -10.12
CA TRP A 137 14.81 3.96 -10.10
C TRP A 137 14.27 2.61 -10.60
N LEU A 138 13.07 2.21 -10.16
CA LEU A 138 12.42 0.99 -10.64
C LEU A 138 12.18 1.04 -12.15
N PHE A 139 11.72 2.18 -12.67
CA PHE A 139 11.47 2.34 -14.11
C PHE A 139 12.77 2.31 -14.93
N GLU A 140 13.76 3.09 -14.50
CA GLU A 140 15.00 3.30 -15.28
C GLU A 140 15.97 2.13 -15.14
N GLN A 141 16.27 1.69 -13.91
CA GLN A 141 17.32 0.73 -13.65
C GLN A 141 16.83 -0.72 -13.70
N VAL A 142 15.63 -1.01 -13.20
CA VAL A 142 15.08 -2.37 -13.25
C VAL A 142 14.30 -2.59 -14.55
N GLY A 143 13.43 -1.66 -14.90
CA GLY A 143 12.61 -1.73 -16.11
C GLY A 143 13.33 -1.33 -17.40
N GLY A 144 14.57 -0.84 -17.32
CA GLY A 144 15.37 -0.39 -18.46
C GLY A 144 14.73 0.76 -19.24
N GLY A 145 13.91 1.60 -18.60
CA GLY A 145 13.18 2.70 -19.23
C GLY A 145 12.07 2.27 -20.20
N ARG A 146 11.73 0.98 -20.27
CA ARG A 146 10.77 0.40 -21.24
C ARG A 146 9.60 -0.34 -20.61
N CYS A 147 9.81 -0.96 -19.43
CA CYS A 147 8.76 -1.72 -18.77
C CYS A 147 7.73 -0.80 -18.13
N PRO A 148 6.43 -0.88 -18.47
CA PRO A 148 5.40 -0.14 -17.77
C PRO A 148 5.33 -0.59 -16.29
N ILE A 149 5.12 0.36 -15.38
CA ILE A 149 4.84 0.09 -13.98
C ILE A 149 3.32 0.16 -13.78
N ILE A 150 2.72 -0.99 -13.61
CA ILE A 150 1.30 -1.15 -13.31
C ILE A 150 1.11 -1.00 -11.81
N ASN A 151 0.98 0.24 -11.37
CA ASN A 151 0.72 0.56 -9.97
C ASN A 151 -0.77 0.43 -9.69
N CYS A 152 -1.17 -0.60 -8.95
CA CYS A 152 -2.57 -0.87 -8.70
C CYS A 152 -2.94 -0.75 -7.21
N SER A 153 -4.17 -0.40 -6.95
CA SER A 153 -4.74 -0.33 -5.60
C SER A 153 -6.07 -1.04 -5.54
N GLY A 154 -6.22 -1.83 -4.49
CA GLY A 154 -7.44 -2.55 -4.17
C GLY A 154 -7.40 -3.02 -2.73
N GLY A 155 -7.91 -4.20 -2.47
CA GLY A 155 -7.89 -4.78 -1.13
C GLY A 155 -8.25 -6.24 -1.17
N THR A 156 -7.99 -6.92 -0.06
CA THR A 156 -8.38 -8.32 0.10
C THR A 156 -9.89 -8.50 -0.16
N GLU A 157 -10.70 -7.56 0.32
CA GLU A 157 -12.16 -7.56 0.18
C GLU A 157 -12.65 -7.32 -1.26
N VAL A 158 -11.81 -6.70 -2.05
CA VAL A 158 -12.08 -6.43 -3.47
C VAL A 158 -11.81 -7.69 -4.30
N GLY A 159 -10.83 -8.51 -3.89
CA GLY A 159 -10.34 -9.66 -4.63
C GLY A 159 -9.79 -9.27 -5.99
N ALA A 160 -9.41 -7.99 -6.13
CA ALA A 160 -9.04 -7.33 -7.37
C ALA A 160 -8.53 -5.92 -7.05
N CYS A 161 -8.24 -5.12 -8.09
CA CYS A 161 -7.89 -3.70 -7.95
C CYS A 161 -9.09 -2.81 -8.27
N PHE A 162 -9.25 -1.76 -7.49
CA PHE A 162 -10.17 -0.66 -7.79
C PHE A 162 -9.59 0.28 -8.83
N LEU A 163 -8.31 0.61 -8.68
CA LEU A 163 -7.57 1.53 -9.53
C LEU A 163 -6.36 0.81 -10.11
N SER A 164 -6.11 0.98 -11.38
CA SER A 164 -4.92 0.44 -12.05
C SER A 164 -4.77 1.05 -13.45
N PRO A 165 -3.54 1.41 -13.87
CA PRO A 165 -3.27 1.69 -15.26
C PRO A 165 -3.31 0.40 -16.09
N THR A 166 -3.25 0.55 -17.39
CA THR A 166 -2.97 -0.51 -18.37
C THR A 166 -1.85 -0.05 -19.29
N PRO A 167 -1.06 -0.96 -19.91
CA PRO A 167 -0.02 -0.56 -20.86
C PRO A 167 -0.55 0.10 -22.15
N ALA A 168 -1.87 0.04 -22.39
CA ALA A 168 -2.50 0.61 -23.58
C ALA A 168 -2.62 2.13 -23.56
N ILE A 169 -2.41 2.77 -22.41
CA ILE A 169 -2.51 4.23 -22.25
C ILE A 169 -1.26 4.78 -21.56
N PRO A 170 -0.95 6.08 -21.74
CA PRO A 170 0.16 6.71 -21.02
C PRO A 170 0.01 6.54 -19.50
N ILE A 171 1.13 6.26 -18.82
CA ILE A 171 1.18 6.09 -17.37
C ILE A 171 1.93 7.28 -16.76
N LYS A 172 1.27 8.01 -15.89
CA LYS A 172 1.88 9.10 -15.12
C LYS A 172 2.60 8.51 -13.89
N ALA A 173 3.82 8.94 -13.65
CA ALA A 173 4.62 8.44 -12.52
C ALA A 173 3.86 8.53 -11.18
N CYS A 174 3.98 7.50 -10.35
CA CYS A 174 3.33 7.36 -9.05
C CYS A 174 1.80 7.29 -9.08
N SER A 175 1.15 7.50 -10.25
CA SER A 175 -0.31 7.41 -10.36
C SER A 175 -0.80 5.96 -10.34
N LEU A 176 -2.09 5.80 -10.05
CA LEU A 176 -2.82 4.55 -10.18
C LEU A 176 -3.58 4.46 -11.51
N GLY A 177 -3.23 5.30 -12.50
CA GLY A 177 -3.99 5.40 -13.74
C GLY A 177 -5.39 5.93 -13.48
N GLY A 178 -6.37 5.04 -13.55
CA GLY A 178 -7.78 5.36 -13.29
C GLY A 178 -8.56 4.15 -12.78
N PRO A 179 -9.89 4.18 -12.84
CA PRO A 179 -10.71 3.03 -12.50
C PRO A 179 -10.29 1.79 -13.28
N ALA A 180 -10.02 0.69 -12.58
CA ALA A 180 -9.70 -0.59 -13.20
C ALA A 180 -10.88 -1.04 -14.09
N LEU A 181 -10.62 -1.84 -15.12
CA LEU A 181 -11.63 -2.29 -16.07
C LEU A 181 -12.84 -2.90 -15.36
N GLY A 182 -14.03 -2.36 -15.62
CA GLY A 182 -15.29 -2.81 -15.02
C GLY A 182 -15.54 -2.31 -13.58
N MET A 183 -14.70 -1.41 -13.05
CA MET A 183 -14.89 -0.78 -11.74
C MET A 183 -15.55 0.60 -11.86
N ALA A 184 -16.66 0.82 -11.15
CA ALA A 184 -17.37 2.10 -11.12
C ALA A 184 -16.87 2.95 -9.95
N MET A 185 -15.62 3.39 -10.04
CA MET A 185 -14.98 4.18 -8.99
C MET A 185 -15.35 5.64 -9.03
N ASP A 186 -15.35 6.28 -7.86
CA ASP A 186 -15.55 7.72 -7.70
C ASP A 186 -14.75 8.22 -6.49
N VAL A 187 -14.46 9.52 -6.49
CA VAL A 187 -13.93 10.26 -5.34
C VAL A 187 -15.01 11.22 -4.90
N VAL A 188 -15.41 11.17 -3.63
CA VAL A 188 -16.56 11.93 -3.18
C VAL A 188 -16.27 12.82 -1.97
N ASP A 189 -16.99 13.94 -1.91
CA ASP A 189 -17.07 14.78 -0.72
C ASP A 189 -17.92 14.11 0.40
N PRO A 190 -17.98 14.69 1.62
CA PRO A 190 -18.81 14.15 2.70
C PRO A 190 -20.31 14.07 2.39
N ALA A 191 -20.80 14.82 1.41
CA ALA A 191 -22.19 14.77 0.96
C ALA A 191 -22.44 13.72 -0.14
N GLY A 192 -21.36 13.08 -0.65
CA GLY A 192 -21.43 12.06 -1.68
C GLY A 192 -21.38 12.61 -3.12
N ASN A 193 -21.07 13.90 -3.31
CA ASN A 193 -20.87 14.50 -4.63
C ASN A 193 -19.51 14.12 -5.18
N SER A 194 -19.44 13.91 -6.50
CA SER A 194 -18.19 13.54 -7.18
C SER A 194 -17.20 14.71 -7.22
N LEU A 195 -15.93 14.39 -6.94
CA LEU A 195 -14.78 15.29 -7.02
C LEU A 195 -13.82 14.89 -8.16
N VAL A 196 -14.21 13.94 -9.00
CA VAL A 196 -13.36 13.47 -10.13
C VAL A 196 -13.09 14.62 -11.09
N GLY A 197 -11.81 14.82 -11.45
CA GLY A 197 -11.37 15.88 -12.36
C GLY A 197 -11.16 17.24 -11.69
N THR A 198 -11.44 17.39 -10.39
CA THR A 198 -11.16 18.64 -9.65
C THR A 198 -9.74 18.69 -9.08
N GLY A 199 -9.13 17.52 -8.85
CA GLY A 199 -7.87 17.38 -8.13
C GLY A 199 -8.04 17.44 -6.60
N GLU A 200 -9.25 17.65 -6.10
CA GLU A 200 -9.53 17.68 -4.67
C GLU A 200 -9.49 16.25 -4.07
N VAL A 201 -9.07 16.17 -2.82
CA VAL A 201 -9.03 14.90 -2.08
C VAL A 201 -10.39 14.61 -1.46
N GLY A 202 -10.89 13.40 -1.73
CA GLY A 202 -12.14 12.90 -1.18
C GLY A 202 -12.08 11.41 -0.83
N GLU A 203 -13.20 10.87 -0.40
CA GLU A 203 -13.32 9.44 -0.06
C GLU A 203 -13.40 8.59 -1.33
N LEU A 204 -12.58 7.54 -1.42
CA LEU A 204 -12.64 6.56 -2.51
C LEU A 204 -13.85 5.65 -2.33
N VAL A 205 -14.73 5.64 -3.32
CA VAL A 205 -15.93 4.83 -3.30
C VAL A 205 -16.13 4.02 -4.57
N CYS A 206 -16.83 2.88 -4.45
CA CYS A 206 -17.28 2.12 -5.61
C CYS A 206 -18.81 2.21 -5.72
N ARG A 207 -19.29 2.78 -6.83
CA ARG A 207 -20.71 3.09 -7.06
C ARG A 207 -21.57 1.88 -7.46
N LYS A 208 -20.92 0.80 -7.94
CA LYS A 208 -21.62 -0.39 -8.43
C LYS A 208 -20.93 -1.67 -7.98
N PRO A 209 -21.67 -2.74 -7.72
CA PRO A 209 -21.07 -4.04 -7.45
C PRO A 209 -20.30 -4.56 -8.67
N PHE A 210 -19.30 -5.40 -8.42
CA PHE A 210 -18.45 -6.04 -9.41
C PHE A 210 -18.26 -7.53 -9.07
N PRO A 211 -17.86 -8.38 -10.02
CA PRO A 211 -17.81 -9.84 -9.82
C PRO A 211 -16.94 -10.28 -8.63
N GLY A 212 -15.76 -9.69 -8.43
CA GLY A 212 -14.80 -10.04 -7.38
C GLY A 212 -15.12 -9.49 -5.99
N MET A 213 -16.16 -8.65 -5.86
CA MET A 213 -16.56 -8.12 -4.55
C MET A 213 -16.83 -9.26 -3.57
N THR A 214 -16.23 -9.19 -2.37
CA THR A 214 -16.48 -10.20 -1.32
C THR A 214 -17.96 -10.39 -1.04
N ARG A 215 -18.35 -11.59 -0.67
CA ARG A 215 -19.72 -11.88 -0.23
C ARG A 215 -19.95 -11.56 1.24
N GLY A 216 -18.94 -11.05 1.92
CA GLY A 216 -19.00 -10.63 3.31
C GLY A 216 -17.84 -11.15 4.16
N PHE A 217 -17.95 -10.91 5.45
CA PHE A 217 -17.02 -11.49 6.41
C PHE A 217 -17.56 -12.81 6.95
N TRP A 218 -16.70 -13.80 7.03
CA TRP A 218 -17.04 -15.12 7.54
C TRP A 218 -17.63 -15.05 8.95
N ARG A 219 -18.89 -15.44 9.09
CA ARG A 219 -19.67 -15.43 10.33
C ARG A 219 -19.78 -14.06 11.01
N ASP A 220 -19.60 -12.96 10.25
CA ASP A 220 -19.67 -11.60 10.77
C ASP A 220 -20.26 -10.62 9.73
N PRO A 221 -21.52 -10.84 9.31
CA PRO A 221 -22.16 -10.03 8.26
C PRO A 221 -22.39 -8.57 8.69
N GLU A 222 -22.68 -8.34 9.96
CA GLU A 222 -22.93 -6.99 10.47
C GLU A 222 -21.68 -6.10 10.37
N ARG A 223 -20.52 -6.64 10.76
CA ARG A 223 -19.25 -5.93 10.65
C ARG A 223 -18.88 -5.61 9.20
N TYR A 224 -19.26 -6.47 8.26
CA TYR A 224 -19.09 -6.21 6.82
C TYR A 224 -19.91 -5.00 6.35
N LEU A 225 -21.18 -4.96 6.76
CA LEU A 225 -22.08 -3.84 6.43
C LEU A 225 -21.61 -2.54 7.08
N ASP A 226 -21.20 -2.58 8.36
CA ASP A 226 -20.64 -1.44 9.07
C ASP A 226 -19.37 -0.89 8.42
N ALA A 227 -18.49 -1.78 7.97
CA ALA A 227 -17.21 -1.39 7.41
C ALA A 227 -17.33 -0.66 6.06
N TYR A 228 -18.30 -1.06 5.20
CA TYR A 228 -18.28 -0.63 3.81
C TYR A 228 -19.58 -0.01 3.29
N TRP A 229 -20.75 -0.26 3.89
CA TRP A 229 -22.02 0.05 3.28
C TRP A 229 -22.90 1.04 4.04
N ARG A 230 -22.69 1.20 5.35
CA ARG A 230 -23.57 2.04 6.18
C ARG A 230 -23.22 3.52 6.17
N ARG A 231 -21.97 3.86 5.80
CA ARG A 231 -21.53 5.25 5.77
C ARG A 231 -22.19 6.05 4.65
N LEU A 232 -22.31 5.46 3.45
CA LEU A 232 -23.05 6.01 2.31
C LEU A 232 -23.97 4.92 1.78
N PRO A 233 -25.32 5.03 1.98
CA PRO A 233 -26.25 3.98 1.60
C PRO A 233 -26.15 3.59 0.12
N GLY A 234 -25.97 2.29 -0.15
CA GLY A 234 -25.90 1.74 -1.52
C GLY A 234 -24.56 1.99 -2.23
N VAL A 235 -23.57 2.52 -1.55
CA VAL A 235 -22.23 2.80 -2.09
C VAL A 235 -21.18 2.14 -1.22
N TRP A 236 -20.22 1.41 -1.84
CA TRP A 236 -19.08 0.86 -1.14
C TRP A 236 -18.07 1.97 -0.81
N VAL A 237 -17.85 2.20 0.47
CA VAL A 237 -16.81 3.12 0.97
C VAL A 237 -15.59 2.31 1.36
N HIS A 238 -14.47 2.51 0.65
CA HIS A 238 -13.29 1.66 0.86
C HIS A 238 -12.45 2.06 2.08
N GLY A 239 -12.52 3.31 2.46
CA GLY A 239 -11.75 3.84 3.58
C GLY A 239 -10.35 4.32 3.16
N ASP A 240 -10.22 4.82 1.94
CA ASP A 240 -9.03 5.49 1.41
C ASP A 240 -9.35 6.91 0.96
N TRP A 241 -8.43 7.83 1.20
CA TRP A 241 -8.41 9.14 0.56
C TRP A 241 -7.83 9.03 -0.84
N ALA A 242 -8.52 9.59 -1.80
CA ALA A 242 -8.08 9.63 -3.18
C ALA A 242 -8.32 10.99 -3.82
N SER A 243 -7.61 11.27 -4.89
CA SER A 243 -7.90 12.38 -5.81
C SER A 243 -7.80 11.91 -7.25
N ALA A 244 -8.52 12.59 -8.14
CA ALA A 244 -8.38 12.43 -9.58
C ALA A 244 -8.08 13.79 -10.19
N ASP A 245 -6.94 13.92 -10.87
CA ASP A 245 -6.55 15.18 -11.48
C ASP A 245 -7.33 15.48 -12.78
N GLN A 246 -7.09 16.66 -13.35
CA GLN A 246 -7.77 17.11 -14.57
C GLN A 246 -7.41 16.28 -15.82
N ASP A 247 -6.25 15.60 -15.78
CA ASP A 247 -5.80 14.71 -16.85
C ASP A 247 -6.38 13.30 -16.71
N GLY A 248 -7.13 13.03 -15.63
CA GLY A 248 -7.77 11.75 -15.35
C GLY A 248 -6.90 10.73 -14.63
N TYR A 249 -5.75 11.15 -14.07
CA TYR A 249 -4.92 10.28 -13.25
C TYR A 249 -5.32 10.31 -11.79
N TRP A 250 -5.35 9.12 -11.18
CA TRP A 250 -5.78 8.92 -9.81
C TRP A 250 -4.60 8.67 -8.86
N PHE A 251 -4.73 9.21 -7.64
CA PHE A 251 -3.73 9.09 -6.59
C PHE A 251 -4.38 8.73 -5.27
N LEU A 252 -3.69 7.92 -4.44
CA LEU A 252 -4.09 7.66 -3.06
C LEU A 252 -3.26 8.50 -2.10
N HIS A 253 -3.94 8.98 -1.05
CA HIS A 253 -3.37 9.82 0.00
C HIS A 253 -3.36 9.11 1.37
N GLY A 254 -3.62 7.80 1.39
CA GLY A 254 -3.63 6.96 2.58
C GLY A 254 -5.05 6.58 3.03
N ARG A 255 -5.13 5.94 4.21
CA ARG A 255 -6.38 5.48 4.78
C ARG A 255 -7.21 6.64 5.33
N SER A 256 -8.52 6.65 5.07
CA SER A 256 -9.43 7.66 5.62
C SER A 256 -9.77 7.42 7.10
N ASP A 257 -9.64 6.17 7.55
CA ASP A 257 -9.82 5.77 8.95
C ASP A 257 -8.56 6.01 9.82
N ASP A 258 -7.39 6.22 9.20
CA ASP A 258 -6.13 6.58 9.86
C ASP A 258 -5.80 8.10 9.78
N THR A 259 -6.69 8.90 9.18
CA THR A 259 -6.47 10.34 8.95
C THR A 259 -6.32 11.11 10.25
N LEU A 260 -5.29 11.96 10.30
CA LEU A 260 -5.09 12.90 11.38
C LEU A 260 -5.90 14.17 11.13
N ASN A 261 -6.52 14.70 12.19
CA ASN A 261 -7.23 15.97 12.15
C ASN A 261 -6.50 17.03 12.98
N ILE A 262 -5.56 17.72 12.35
CA ILE A 262 -4.68 18.70 12.99
C ILE A 262 -5.24 20.09 12.78
N ALA A 263 -5.71 20.72 13.86
CA ALA A 263 -6.29 22.06 13.84
C ALA A 263 -7.39 22.23 12.76
N GLY A 264 -8.27 21.23 12.61
CA GLY A 264 -9.35 21.21 11.63
C GLY A 264 -8.95 20.88 10.19
N LYS A 265 -7.67 20.64 9.94
CA LYS A 265 -7.15 20.19 8.64
C LYS A 265 -6.90 18.69 8.66
N ARG A 266 -7.28 18.00 7.60
CA ARG A 266 -7.06 16.56 7.44
C ARG A 266 -5.76 16.30 6.68
N ILE A 267 -4.98 15.31 7.14
CA ILE A 267 -3.77 14.83 6.47
C ILE A 267 -3.65 13.32 6.67
N GLY A 268 -3.25 12.61 5.62
CA GLY A 268 -2.95 11.19 5.70
C GLY A 268 -1.59 10.95 6.39
N PRO A 269 -1.46 9.88 7.21
CA PRO A 269 -0.16 9.49 7.78
C PRO A 269 0.91 9.34 6.70
N ALA A 270 0.56 8.77 5.55
CA ALA A 270 1.49 8.53 4.45
C ALA A 270 2.15 9.80 3.90
N GLU A 271 1.47 10.94 3.92
CA GLU A 271 2.03 12.22 3.49
C GLU A 271 3.12 12.69 4.46
N LEU A 272 2.85 12.60 5.77
CA LEU A 272 3.83 12.92 6.81
C LEU A 272 5.04 11.97 6.79
N GLU A 273 4.79 10.69 6.58
CA GLU A 273 5.82 9.66 6.47
C GLU A 273 6.70 9.88 5.24
N SER A 274 6.10 10.20 4.09
CA SER A 274 6.84 10.52 2.86
C SER A 274 7.74 11.73 3.04
N ALA A 275 7.24 12.79 3.67
CA ALA A 275 8.04 13.98 3.97
C ALA A 275 9.20 13.68 4.94
N ALA A 276 8.98 12.79 5.93
CA ALA A 276 10.03 12.36 6.85
C ALA A 276 11.10 11.48 6.16
N VAL A 277 10.68 10.50 5.36
CA VAL A 277 11.58 9.59 4.62
C VAL A 277 12.36 10.32 3.51
N ALA A 278 11.85 11.44 3.02
CA ALA A 278 12.60 12.30 2.11
C ALA A 278 13.83 12.95 2.77
N HIS A 279 13.99 12.87 4.10
CA HIS A 279 15.21 13.28 4.79
C HIS A 279 16.30 12.22 4.63
N PRO A 280 17.55 12.59 4.23
CA PRO A 280 18.62 11.63 3.89
C PRO A 280 19.08 10.75 5.06
N ALA A 281 18.73 11.08 6.30
CA ALA A 281 19.05 10.30 7.49
C ALA A 281 17.93 9.33 7.93
N VAL A 282 16.76 9.32 7.26
CA VAL A 282 15.60 8.53 7.67
C VAL A 282 15.36 7.37 6.71
N ALA A 283 15.41 6.15 7.23
CA ALA A 283 15.12 4.92 6.47
C ALA A 283 13.62 4.64 6.36
N GLU A 284 12.90 4.81 7.49
CA GLU A 284 11.47 4.51 7.59
C GLU A 284 10.79 5.47 8.54
N ALA A 285 9.50 5.67 8.34
CA ALA A 285 8.70 6.50 9.22
C ALA A 285 7.29 5.94 9.43
N ALA A 286 6.72 6.20 10.61
CA ALA A 286 5.32 5.95 10.94
C ALA A 286 4.72 7.16 11.62
N ALA A 287 3.70 7.76 11.02
CA ALA A 287 2.99 8.89 11.58
C ALA A 287 1.69 8.45 12.27
N VAL A 288 1.44 9.01 13.44
CA VAL A 288 0.21 8.74 14.21
C VAL A 288 -0.36 10.02 14.80
N GLY A 289 -1.70 10.09 14.89
CA GLY A 289 -2.39 11.17 15.58
C GLY A 289 -2.41 10.94 17.09
N VAL A 290 -1.99 11.95 17.84
CA VAL A 290 -2.05 11.97 19.31
C VAL A 290 -3.01 13.09 19.73
N PRO A 291 -3.96 12.85 20.65
CA PRO A 291 -4.88 13.88 21.12
C PRO A 291 -4.15 15.09 21.71
N HIS A 292 -4.63 16.28 21.40
CA HIS A 292 -4.08 17.53 21.87
C HIS A 292 -5.20 18.50 22.28
N GLU A 293 -5.10 19.13 23.44
CA GLU A 293 -6.17 19.92 24.04
C GLU A 293 -6.66 21.09 23.16
N VAL A 294 -5.74 21.72 22.41
CA VAL A 294 -6.08 22.92 21.60
C VAL A 294 -6.29 22.58 20.13
N LYS A 295 -5.48 21.65 19.59
CA LYS A 295 -5.46 21.34 18.14
C LYS A 295 -6.37 20.17 17.76
N GLY A 296 -6.99 19.50 18.75
CA GLY A 296 -7.72 18.24 18.57
C GLY A 296 -6.76 17.06 18.48
N GLU A 297 -5.93 17.02 17.46
CA GLU A 297 -4.82 16.07 17.31
C GLU A 297 -3.54 16.80 16.90
N VAL A 298 -2.41 16.18 17.19
CA VAL A 298 -1.07 16.53 16.66
C VAL A 298 -0.43 15.29 16.07
N ALA A 299 0.48 15.48 15.12
CA ALA A 299 1.23 14.39 14.54
C ALA A 299 2.46 14.08 15.39
N TRP A 300 2.64 12.80 15.72
CA TRP A 300 3.90 12.24 16.15
C TRP A 300 4.43 11.33 15.05
N ILE A 301 5.74 11.47 14.73
CA ILE A 301 6.38 10.62 13.73
C ILE A 301 7.46 9.80 14.39
N PHE A 302 7.36 8.48 14.25
CA PHE A 302 8.38 7.53 14.66
C PHE A 302 9.27 7.21 13.46
N CYS A 303 10.57 7.49 13.57
CA CYS A 303 11.53 7.33 12.49
C CYS A 303 12.58 6.26 12.83
N VAL A 304 12.96 5.48 11.82
CA VAL A 304 14.14 4.61 11.88
C VAL A 304 15.27 5.34 11.16
N PRO A 305 16.40 5.62 11.84
CA PRO A 305 17.52 6.29 11.18
C PRO A 305 18.24 5.34 10.20
N LEU A 306 18.82 5.90 9.14
CA LEU A 306 19.74 5.15 8.28
C LEU A 306 21.04 4.84 9.04
N PRO A 307 21.71 3.71 8.72
CA PRO A 307 23.00 3.38 9.32
C PRO A 307 24.00 4.54 9.22
N GLY A 308 24.69 4.85 10.31
CA GLY A 308 25.67 5.93 10.39
C GLY A 308 25.07 7.30 10.79
N HIS A 309 23.77 7.40 11.00
CA HIS A 309 23.12 8.59 11.55
C HIS A 309 22.68 8.34 12.99
N GLU A 310 23.18 9.16 13.92
CA GLU A 310 22.76 9.09 15.31
C GLU A 310 21.46 9.87 15.54
N PRO A 311 20.53 9.33 16.33
CA PRO A 311 19.30 10.03 16.68
C PRO A 311 19.60 11.17 17.67
N THR A 312 19.53 12.41 17.20
CA THR A 312 19.69 13.61 18.02
C THR A 312 18.45 14.49 17.97
N ASP A 313 18.33 15.42 18.91
CA ASP A 313 17.23 16.38 18.92
C ASP A 313 17.28 17.30 17.69
N GLU A 314 18.49 17.65 17.24
CA GLU A 314 18.70 18.45 16.03
C GLU A 314 18.17 17.72 14.79
N LEU A 315 18.48 16.42 14.65
CA LEU A 315 17.95 15.62 13.54
C LEU A 315 16.42 15.50 13.60
N ALA A 316 15.84 15.37 14.79
CA ALA A 316 14.39 15.37 14.97
C ALA A 316 13.76 16.69 14.50
N ASP A 317 14.39 17.81 14.84
CA ASP A 317 13.94 19.14 14.40
C ASP A 317 14.09 19.36 12.90
N GLU A 318 15.14 18.83 12.25
CA GLU A 318 15.34 18.87 10.80
C GLU A 318 14.24 18.09 10.07
N VAL A 319 13.92 16.88 10.52
CA VAL A 319 12.82 16.07 9.98
C VAL A 319 11.47 16.79 10.13
N ALA A 320 11.20 17.35 11.31
CA ALA A 320 9.98 18.11 11.55
C ALA A 320 9.89 19.40 10.70
N ALA A 321 11.02 20.09 10.51
CA ALA A 321 11.09 21.29 9.67
C ALA A 321 10.86 20.94 8.18
N ARG A 322 11.39 19.82 7.71
CA ARG A 322 11.18 19.34 6.36
C ARG A 322 9.71 19.03 6.10
N ALA A 323 9.05 18.28 6.99
CA ALA A 323 7.63 18.02 6.89
C ALA A 323 6.79 19.32 6.85
N ALA A 324 7.16 20.32 7.67
CA ALA A 324 6.50 21.62 7.67
C ALA A 324 6.74 22.41 6.38
N ALA A 325 7.91 22.30 5.77
CA ALA A 325 8.23 22.96 4.50
C ALA A 325 7.46 22.36 3.33
N GLU A 326 7.33 21.04 3.29
CA GLU A 326 6.66 20.30 2.21
C GLU A 326 5.14 20.35 2.32
N LEU A 327 4.59 20.15 3.53
CA LEU A 327 3.15 19.99 3.76
C LEU A 327 2.48 21.25 4.32
N GLY A 328 3.29 22.23 4.73
CA GLY A 328 2.83 23.47 5.37
C GLY A 328 2.98 23.47 6.89
N LYS A 329 3.16 24.67 7.47
CA LYS A 329 3.44 24.86 8.90
C LYS A 329 2.41 24.24 9.84
N ALA A 330 1.15 24.13 9.41
CA ALA A 330 0.09 23.53 10.22
C ALA A 330 0.34 22.03 10.50
N PHE A 331 1.07 21.36 9.62
CA PHE A 331 1.38 19.93 9.69
C PHE A 331 2.78 19.62 10.24
N ARG A 332 3.49 20.64 10.78
CA ARG A 332 4.72 20.36 11.50
C ARG A 332 4.44 19.33 12.59
N PRO A 333 5.15 18.18 12.60
CA PRO A 333 5.03 17.21 13.67
C PRO A 333 5.34 17.85 15.03
N ASP A 334 4.53 17.51 16.01
CA ASP A 334 4.72 17.97 17.39
C ASP A 334 5.90 17.24 18.04
N ARG A 335 6.13 15.99 17.62
CA ARG A 335 7.24 15.17 18.07
C ARG A 335 7.75 14.25 16.96
N VAL A 336 9.08 14.16 16.81
CA VAL A 336 9.76 13.11 16.04
C VAL A 336 10.52 12.24 17.03
N VAL A 337 10.29 10.92 16.96
CA VAL A 337 10.86 9.93 17.87
C VAL A 337 11.67 8.93 17.07
N PHE A 338 12.94 8.77 17.36
CA PHE A 338 13.75 7.75 16.71
C PHE A 338 13.65 6.41 17.44
N VAL A 339 13.50 5.33 16.67
CA VAL A 339 13.40 3.96 17.15
C VAL A 339 14.25 3.04 16.28
N PRO A 340 14.77 1.92 16.83
CA PRO A 340 15.58 0.97 16.06
C PRO A 340 14.79 0.27 14.94
N ALA A 341 13.49 0.04 15.16
CA ALA A 341 12.60 -0.61 14.20
C ALA A 341 11.15 -0.19 14.42
N LEU A 342 10.33 -0.31 13.37
CA LEU A 342 8.87 -0.16 13.44
C LEU A 342 8.19 -1.54 13.46
N PRO A 343 7.05 -1.70 14.16
CA PRO A 343 6.31 -2.96 14.17
C PRO A 343 5.70 -3.21 12.78
N LYS A 344 6.01 -4.37 12.21
CA LYS A 344 5.62 -4.74 10.84
C LYS A 344 4.93 -6.10 10.80
N THR A 345 4.12 -6.28 9.79
CA THR A 345 3.63 -7.60 9.37
C THR A 345 4.72 -8.29 8.54
N ARG A 346 4.55 -9.60 8.27
CA ARG A 346 5.44 -10.39 7.39
C ARG A 346 5.64 -9.80 5.99
N SER A 347 4.69 -9.01 5.51
CA SER A 347 4.80 -8.29 4.23
C SER A 347 5.43 -6.89 4.37
N ALA A 348 6.13 -6.63 5.47
CA ALA A 348 6.76 -5.35 5.80
C ALA A 348 5.79 -4.16 5.96
N LYS A 349 4.47 -4.39 6.05
CA LYS A 349 3.50 -3.32 6.29
C LYS A 349 3.57 -2.87 7.76
N ILE A 350 3.78 -1.57 7.98
CA ILE A 350 3.81 -0.97 9.32
C ILE A 350 2.42 -1.05 9.97
N VAL A 351 2.39 -1.50 11.23
CA VAL A 351 1.16 -1.66 12.03
C VAL A 351 0.92 -0.39 12.85
N ARG A 352 0.47 0.69 12.19
CA ARG A 352 0.30 2.04 12.78
C ARG A 352 -0.60 2.05 14.00
N ARG A 353 -1.66 1.22 14.03
CA ARG A 353 -2.53 1.11 15.22
C ARG A 353 -1.76 0.72 16.49
N ALA A 354 -0.78 -0.18 16.36
CA ALA A 354 0.04 -0.62 17.48
C ALA A 354 1.03 0.48 17.90
N VAL A 355 1.62 1.20 16.93
CA VAL A 355 2.44 2.39 17.20
C VAL A 355 1.63 3.44 17.96
N ARG A 356 0.42 3.78 17.46
CA ARG A 356 -0.47 4.75 18.09
C ARG A 356 -0.89 4.31 19.50
N ALA A 357 -1.19 3.03 19.70
CA ALA A 357 -1.56 2.52 21.01
C ALA A 357 -0.42 2.71 22.02
N LYS A 358 0.82 2.37 21.64
CA LYS A 358 2.01 2.61 22.47
C LYS A 358 2.25 4.10 22.72
N ALA A 359 2.14 4.94 21.70
CA ALA A 359 2.24 6.40 21.85
C ALA A 359 1.24 6.98 22.87
N LEU A 360 0.07 6.35 23.01
CA LEU A 360 -0.98 6.74 23.96
C LEU A 360 -0.91 5.99 25.30
N GLY A 361 0.10 5.16 25.52
CA GLY A 361 0.21 4.31 26.74
C GLY A 361 -0.91 3.26 26.85
N LYS A 362 -1.50 2.83 25.71
CA LYS A 362 -2.61 1.88 25.65
C LYS A 362 -2.14 0.49 25.23
N ASP A 363 -2.96 -0.50 25.50
CA ASP A 363 -2.78 -1.86 24.98
C ASP A 363 -2.90 -1.85 23.45
N PRO A 364 -1.89 -2.35 22.71
CA PRO A 364 -1.96 -2.45 21.27
C PRO A 364 -2.94 -3.52 20.75
N GLY A 365 -3.53 -4.33 21.62
CA GLY A 365 -4.46 -5.38 21.26
C GLY A 365 -3.80 -6.57 20.58
N ASP A 366 -4.53 -7.22 19.65
CA ASP A 366 -4.03 -8.39 18.92
C ASP A 366 -2.78 -8.08 18.06
N LEU A 367 -1.67 -8.74 18.39
CA LEU A 367 -0.37 -8.63 17.72
C LEU A 367 0.00 -9.86 16.87
N SER A 368 -0.92 -10.80 16.66
CA SER A 368 -0.66 -12.06 15.93
C SER A 368 -0.16 -11.84 14.49
N SER A 369 -0.44 -10.68 13.91
CA SER A 369 0.04 -10.30 12.57
C SER A 369 1.38 -9.54 12.58
N VAL A 370 1.93 -9.21 13.74
CA VAL A 370 3.19 -8.49 13.89
C VAL A 370 4.34 -9.48 13.96
N GLU A 371 5.30 -9.35 13.05
CA GLU A 371 6.47 -10.24 12.98
C GLU A 371 7.52 -9.89 14.02
N ASN A 372 7.68 -8.59 14.34
CA ASN A 372 8.67 -8.06 15.26
C ASN A 372 8.01 -7.28 16.42
N PRO A 373 7.28 -7.95 17.32
CA PRO A 373 6.55 -7.29 18.42
C PRO A 373 7.47 -6.56 19.41
N GLU A 374 8.75 -6.93 19.49
CA GLU A 374 9.78 -6.25 20.29
C GLU A 374 9.96 -4.77 19.92
N ALA A 375 9.71 -4.38 18.67
CA ALA A 375 9.73 -2.99 18.24
C ALA A 375 8.74 -2.09 19.01
N LEU A 376 7.67 -2.66 19.55
CA LEU A 376 6.73 -1.94 20.41
C LEU A 376 7.32 -1.59 21.79
N GLU A 377 8.23 -2.42 22.29
CA GLU A 377 8.94 -2.13 23.53
C GLU A 377 10.02 -1.07 23.31
N ASP A 378 10.63 -1.04 22.12
CA ASP A 378 11.55 0.03 21.73
C ASP A 378 10.83 1.38 21.64
N ILE A 379 9.63 1.41 21.05
CA ILE A 379 8.76 2.60 21.02
C ILE A 379 8.44 3.06 22.46
N ALA A 380 8.06 2.14 23.33
CA ALA A 380 7.73 2.48 24.71
C ALA A 380 8.93 3.04 25.50
N ARG A 381 10.15 2.60 25.18
CA ARG A 381 11.37 3.10 25.82
C ARG A 381 11.82 4.47 25.30
N ALA A 382 11.46 4.79 24.06
CA ALA A 382 11.80 6.07 23.41
C ALA A 382 10.83 7.21 23.76
N LEU A 383 9.70 6.91 24.40
CA LEU A 383 8.67 7.88 24.83
C LEU A 383 8.90 8.42 26.22
#